data_1cc43802ceefaa675dd9363e49f2c710
#
_entry.id   1cc43802ceefaa675dd9363e49f2c710
#
_cell.length_a   1.000
_cell.length_b   1.000
_cell.length_c   1.000
_cell.angle_alpha   90.00
_cell.angle_beta   90.00
_cell.angle_gamma   90.00
#
_symmetry.space_group_name_H-M   'P 1'
#
loop_
_entity.id
_entity.type
_entity.pdbx_description
1 polymer ?
#
loop_
_entity_poly.entity_id
_entity_poly.type
_entity_poly.pdbx_seq_one_letter_code
_entity_poly.pdbx_strand_id
1 'polypeptide(L)'
;SSTGKAAVDVTGSGDTNIELNGNNTLTSGYGHAGLEHNKTDDSGTLTIQDEKNDDDSAKGSASDTTGSLTANGGSHGAGIGGSDKQDGQVTITGGEIIANGGSQGAGIGGGAGNQNTVGGDGDVTISGGTITATGGSLGAGIGGGAYGNGTVTVTDGDITAKATGMYGAGIGGGFGAIPKDTLIGGNGTVTISGGTITEASGGYMAAGIGSGYQGLGTVTIEGDAVIKNAQGGEAGAGIGSGTSGNSNILIRGNAIIENAESKTGGAGIGSGQGFYYEDDDGLLVIDSTVGNVTIEGNAKIENAKSGYGGSGIGGGAIGIGNVIIRGNAQIGNATGGEEGAGIGGGGIGTGDVTIEGNVTIENAKGGAGAAG
;
A
#
# COMPACT_ATOMS: atom_id res chain seq x y z
N SER A 1 -5.85 24.99 -20.56
CA SER A 1 -4.81 23.96 -20.43
C SER A 1 -3.47 24.64 -20.50
N SER A 2 -2.83 24.84 -19.38
CA SER A 2 -1.42 25.24 -19.36
C SER A 2 -0.62 24.05 -19.93
N THR A 3 0.17 24.30 -20.95
CA THR A 3 1.26 23.40 -21.38
C THR A 3 2.04 22.99 -20.14
N GLY A 4 2.17 21.67 -19.91
CA GLY A 4 2.69 21.11 -18.68
C GLY A 4 3.98 21.77 -18.19
N LYS A 5 3.90 22.26 -16.97
CA LYS A 5 5.06 22.69 -16.17
C LYS A 5 4.82 22.27 -14.75
N ALA A 6 5.88 21.89 -14.07
CA ALA A 6 5.88 21.71 -12.64
C ALA A 6 5.65 23.07 -11.93
N ALA A 7 4.95 23.06 -10.82
CA ALA A 7 4.85 24.24 -9.95
C ALA A 7 6.19 24.46 -9.25
N VAL A 8 6.81 23.41 -8.75
CA VAL A 8 8.17 23.37 -8.23
C VAL A 8 8.84 22.10 -8.75
N ASP A 9 10.02 22.22 -9.32
CA ASP A 9 10.84 21.13 -9.85
C ASP A 9 12.20 21.14 -9.14
N VAL A 10 12.45 20.07 -8.38
CA VAL A 10 13.69 19.84 -7.63
C VAL A 10 14.60 18.97 -8.47
N THR A 11 15.69 19.57 -8.97
CA THR A 11 16.63 18.90 -9.88
C THR A 11 18.06 19.02 -9.39
N GLY A 12 18.92 18.12 -9.86
CA GLY A 12 20.35 18.12 -9.55
C GLY A 12 20.75 17.02 -8.60
N SER A 13 22.04 16.96 -8.26
CA SER A 13 22.66 15.90 -7.47
C SER A 13 22.81 16.25 -5.97
N GLY A 14 22.38 17.43 -5.57
CA GLY A 14 22.42 17.86 -4.17
C GLY A 14 21.13 17.53 -3.43
N ASP A 15 21.25 17.18 -2.15
CA ASP A 15 20.10 16.99 -1.28
C ASP A 15 19.34 18.31 -1.07
N THR A 16 18.02 18.22 -1.11
CA THR A 16 17.12 19.37 -0.95
C THR A 16 16.21 19.15 0.24
N ASN A 17 16.25 20.09 1.18
CA ASN A 17 15.33 20.14 2.29
C ASN A 17 14.30 21.26 2.07
N ILE A 18 13.03 20.91 2.11
CA ILE A 18 11.93 21.88 2.09
C ILE A 18 11.35 21.96 3.49
N GLU A 19 11.49 23.11 4.09
CA GLU A 19 10.93 23.45 5.39
C GLU A 19 9.58 24.14 5.19
N LEU A 20 8.52 23.56 5.74
CA LEU A 20 7.17 24.07 5.59
C LEU A 20 6.90 25.14 6.65
N ASN A 21 6.49 26.32 6.21
CA ASN A 21 6.03 27.40 7.06
C ASN A 21 4.73 27.98 6.49
N GLY A 22 3.67 27.96 7.30
CA GLY A 22 2.33 28.37 6.86
C GLY A 22 1.73 27.42 5.80
N ASN A 23 0.75 27.92 5.06
CA ASN A 23 -0.02 27.12 4.11
C ASN A 23 0.52 27.27 2.69
N ASN A 24 1.00 26.20 2.10
CA ASN A 24 1.56 26.15 0.77
C ASN A 24 0.67 25.34 -0.18
N THR A 25 0.47 25.81 -1.40
CA THR A 25 -0.29 25.08 -2.42
C THR A 25 0.47 25.08 -3.74
N LEU A 26 0.72 23.90 -4.28
CA LEU A 26 1.37 23.64 -5.55
C LEU A 26 0.40 22.93 -6.47
N THR A 27 0.24 23.42 -7.71
CA THR A 27 -0.61 22.77 -8.72
C THR A 27 0.11 22.78 -10.06
N SER A 28 0.37 21.60 -10.59
CA SER A 28 1.13 21.42 -11.82
C SER A 28 0.26 21.09 -13.02
N GLY A 29 0.82 21.33 -14.21
CA GLY A 29 0.18 20.99 -15.47
C GLY A 29 0.36 19.52 -15.83
N TYR A 30 -0.21 19.13 -16.98
CA TYR A 30 -0.15 17.77 -17.52
C TYR A 30 1.27 17.21 -17.53
N GLY A 31 1.45 16.01 -17.04
CA GLY A 31 2.70 15.26 -17.02
C GLY A 31 3.64 15.59 -15.86
N HIS A 32 3.32 16.57 -15.02
CA HIS A 32 4.20 17.02 -13.95
C HIS A 32 3.62 16.74 -12.55
N ALA A 33 4.52 16.44 -11.59
CA ALA A 33 4.13 16.34 -10.19
C ALA A 33 3.86 17.73 -9.58
N GLY A 34 3.01 17.79 -8.56
CA GLY A 34 2.72 19.03 -7.82
C GLY A 34 3.99 19.63 -7.21
N LEU A 35 4.73 18.83 -6.47
CA LEU A 35 6.14 19.03 -6.11
C LEU A 35 6.93 17.93 -6.81
N GLU A 36 7.68 18.30 -7.83
CA GLU A 36 8.38 17.35 -8.70
C GLU A 36 9.79 17.06 -8.19
N HIS A 37 10.09 15.78 -8.05
CA HIS A 37 11.43 15.25 -7.82
C HIS A 37 11.57 13.91 -8.51
N ASN A 38 12.16 13.91 -9.67
CA ASN A 38 12.39 12.73 -10.48
C ASN A 38 13.64 11.99 -10.00
N LYS A 39 13.47 10.72 -9.59
CA LYS A 39 14.58 9.89 -9.16
C LYS A 39 15.41 9.45 -10.36
N THR A 40 16.70 9.75 -10.30
CA THR A 40 17.72 9.29 -11.24
C THR A 40 18.92 8.76 -10.47
N ASP A 41 19.86 8.07 -11.15
CA ASP A 41 21.08 7.57 -10.51
C ASP A 41 21.93 8.69 -9.88
N ASP A 42 21.82 9.91 -10.41
CA ASP A 42 22.59 11.08 -9.98
C ASP A 42 21.74 12.11 -9.20
N SER A 43 20.47 11.86 -8.92
CA SER A 43 19.63 12.78 -8.15
C SER A 43 20.01 12.78 -6.67
N GLY A 44 19.96 13.97 -6.04
CA GLY A 44 19.96 14.08 -4.58
C GLY A 44 18.66 13.58 -3.98
N THR A 45 18.49 13.72 -2.68
CA THR A 45 17.27 13.38 -1.96
C THR A 45 16.37 14.62 -1.79
N LEU A 46 15.04 14.39 -1.82
CA LEU A 46 14.05 15.39 -1.41
C LEU A 46 13.55 15.06 -0.02
N THR A 47 13.76 15.96 0.93
CA THR A 47 13.20 15.88 2.28
C THR A 47 12.21 17.02 2.51
N ILE A 48 11.02 16.67 3.02
CA ILE A 48 10.00 17.63 3.44
C ILE A 48 9.87 17.55 4.95
N GLN A 49 9.96 18.66 5.62
CA GLN A 49 9.91 18.75 7.09
C GLN A 49 9.07 19.93 7.54
N ASP A 50 8.62 19.91 8.79
CA ASP A 50 8.01 21.08 9.40
C ASP A 50 9.06 22.14 9.72
N GLU A 51 8.62 23.36 9.98
CA GLU A 51 9.53 24.43 10.34
C GLU A 51 10.32 24.10 11.62
N LYS A 52 11.58 24.55 11.65
CA LYS A 52 12.45 24.39 12.80
C LYS A 52 12.65 25.70 13.55
N ASN A 53 13.02 25.64 14.82
CA ASN A 53 13.50 26.78 15.57
C ASN A 53 14.93 27.13 15.17
N ASP A 54 15.41 28.34 15.55
CA ASP A 54 16.77 28.80 15.28
C ASP A 54 17.88 27.86 15.82
N ASP A 55 17.56 27.01 16.78
CA ASP A 55 18.45 25.99 17.35
C ASP A 55 18.38 24.63 16.63
N ASP A 56 17.76 24.57 15.44
CA ASP A 56 17.54 23.37 14.62
C ASP A 56 16.63 22.31 15.28
N SER A 57 15.97 22.63 16.40
CA SER A 57 14.92 21.79 16.97
C SER A 57 13.61 21.97 16.23
N ALA A 58 12.82 20.90 16.11
CA ALA A 58 11.48 20.99 15.51
C ALA A 58 10.63 22.00 16.30
N LYS A 59 9.97 22.92 15.59
CA LYS A 59 9.06 23.88 16.17
C LYS A 59 7.73 23.18 16.47
N GLY A 60 7.55 22.83 17.73
CA GLY A 60 6.45 22.01 18.17
C GLY A 60 6.80 20.53 18.34
N SER A 61 5.83 19.73 18.72
CA SER A 61 5.97 18.26 18.76
C SER A 61 5.75 17.68 17.35
N ALA A 62 6.08 16.42 17.15
CA ALA A 62 5.76 15.69 15.90
C ALA A 62 4.25 15.75 15.52
N SER A 63 3.39 16.19 16.43
CA SER A 63 1.97 16.45 16.21
C SER A 63 1.61 17.91 16.00
N ASP A 64 2.58 18.84 16.07
CA ASP A 64 2.35 20.26 15.81
C ASP A 64 2.63 20.55 14.33
N THR A 65 1.58 20.53 13.53
CA THR A 65 1.60 20.76 12.09
C THR A 65 1.41 22.23 11.78
N THR A 66 2.40 23.08 12.11
CA THR A 66 2.31 24.52 11.82
C THR A 66 2.54 24.82 10.34
N GLY A 67 3.30 23.97 9.63
CA GLY A 67 3.53 24.07 8.20
C GLY A 67 2.71 23.06 7.40
N SER A 68 2.06 23.51 6.32
CA SER A 68 1.28 22.61 5.46
C SER A 68 1.66 22.74 3.99
N LEU A 69 1.51 21.62 3.27
CA LEU A 69 1.68 21.54 1.82
C LEU A 69 0.52 20.81 1.19
N THR A 70 -0.21 21.50 0.31
CA THR A 70 -1.14 20.86 -0.64
C THR A 70 -0.47 20.78 -2.01
N ALA A 71 -0.20 19.56 -2.49
CA ALA A 71 0.44 19.34 -3.78
C ALA A 71 -0.48 18.56 -4.73
N ASN A 72 -0.79 19.17 -5.88
CA ASN A 72 -1.68 18.59 -6.89
C ASN A 72 -0.90 18.31 -8.18
N GLY A 73 -0.76 17.05 -8.54
CA GLY A 73 -0.14 16.61 -9.78
C GLY A 73 -1.05 16.80 -10.99
N GLY A 74 -0.45 17.02 -12.15
CA GLY A 74 -1.13 16.92 -13.44
C GLY A 74 -1.43 15.47 -13.80
N SER A 75 -2.15 15.22 -14.87
CA SER A 75 -2.78 13.92 -15.19
C SER A 75 -1.90 12.68 -15.03
N HIS A 76 -0.60 12.76 -15.34
CA HIS A 76 0.34 11.63 -15.24
C HIS A 76 1.39 11.82 -14.14
N GLY A 77 1.40 12.96 -13.47
CA GLY A 77 2.33 13.25 -12.40
C GLY A 77 1.83 12.80 -11.04
N ALA A 78 2.73 12.54 -10.12
CA ALA A 78 2.41 12.36 -8.72
C ALA A 78 1.91 13.68 -8.08
N GLY A 79 1.26 13.62 -6.91
CA GLY A 79 1.09 14.82 -6.08
C GLY A 79 2.44 15.37 -5.64
N ILE A 80 3.28 14.49 -5.07
CA ILE A 80 4.67 14.76 -4.69
C ILE A 80 5.53 13.60 -5.22
N GLY A 81 6.58 13.89 -5.99
CA GLY A 81 7.52 12.91 -6.51
C GLY A 81 7.68 12.93 -8.02
N GLY A 82 7.46 11.80 -8.71
CA GLY A 82 7.76 11.63 -10.13
C GLY A 82 6.77 12.31 -11.09
N SER A 83 7.29 12.81 -12.19
CA SER A 83 6.52 13.26 -13.36
C SER A 83 6.16 12.09 -14.27
N ASP A 84 5.53 12.35 -15.43
CA ASP A 84 5.18 11.32 -16.43
C ASP A 84 6.39 10.48 -16.80
N LYS A 85 6.29 9.16 -16.65
CA LYS A 85 7.33 8.13 -16.89
C LYS A 85 8.57 8.23 -15.99
N GLN A 86 8.45 8.90 -14.86
CA GLN A 86 9.55 9.07 -13.93
C GLN A 86 9.23 8.46 -12.57
N ASP A 87 10.26 7.89 -11.99
CA ASP A 87 10.24 7.43 -10.61
C ASP A 87 10.28 8.64 -9.67
N GLY A 88 9.68 8.50 -8.49
CA GLY A 88 9.72 9.51 -7.45
C GLY A 88 10.44 9.03 -6.21
N GLN A 89 11.25 9.89 -5.60
CA GLN A 89 11.85 9.65 -4.29
C GLN A 89 11.51 10.79 -3.34
N VAL A 90 10.94 10.46 -2.19
CA VAL A 90 10.47 11.46 -1.23
C VAL A 90 10.70 10.98 0.20
N THR A 91 11.27 11.83 1.03
CA THR A 91 11.36 11.65 2.49
C THR A 91 10.50 12.71 3.17
N ILE A 92 9.65 12.31 4.11
CA ILE A 92 8.80 13.22 4.90
C ILE A 92 9.10 12.99 6.37
N THR A 93 9.50 14.05 7.06
CA THR A 93 9.86 14.00 8.48
C THR A 93 8.91 14.82 9.36
N GLY A 94 7.99 15.61 8.76
CA GLY A 94 7.03 16.43 9.50
C GLY A 94 6.13 17.25 8.59
N GLY A 95 5.26 18.06 9.19
CA GLY A 95 4.29 18.92 8.53
C GLY A 95 2.95 18.25 8.23
N GLU A 96 1.99 19.05 7.79
CA GLU A 96 0.70 18.58 7.28
C GLU A 96 0.75 18.49 5.75
N ILE A 97 0.67 17.28 5.22
CA ILE A 97 0.83 17.02 3.80
C ILE A 97 -0.48 16.51 3.20
N ILE A 98 -0.98 17.23 2.18
CA ILE A 98 -2.07 16.80 1.33
C ILE A 98 -1.51 16.62 -0.08
N ALA A 99 -1.40 15.39 -0.55
CA ALA A 99 -0.83 15.08 -1.85
C ALA A 99 -1.86 14.37 -2.74
N ASN A 100 -2.20 15.01 -3.86
CA ASN A 100 -3.16 14.48 -4.82
C ASN A 100 -2.46 14.16 -6.14
N GLY A 101 -2.33 12.90 -6.47
CA GLY A 101 -1.84 12.45 -7.77
C GLY A 101 -2.79 12.77 -8.91
N GLY A 102 -2.26 12.97 -10.08
CA GLY A 102 -3.03 13.01 -11.31
C GLY A 102 -3.70 11.65 -11.59
N SER A 103 -4.48 11.55 -12.67
CA SER A 103 -5.31 10.35 -12.95
C SER A 103 -4.53 9.02 -12.99
N GLN A 104 -3.23 9.04 -13.21
CA GLN A 104 -2.38 7.85 -13.28
C GLN A 104 -1.18 7.90 -12.32
N GLY A 105 -0.92 9.02 -11.68
CA GLY A 105 0.17 9.20 -10.71
C GLY A 105 -0.21 8.75 -9.31
N ALA A 106 0.79 8.49 -8.49
CA ALA A 106 0.61 8.29 -7.06
C ALA A 106 0.27 9.60 -6.35
N GLY A 107 -0.37 9.53 -5.17
CA GLY A 107 -0.46 10.70 -4.29
C GLY A 107 0.94 11.18 -3.90
N ILE A 108 1.76 10.28 -3.34
CA ILE A 108 3.18 10.50 -3.05
C ILE A 108 3.95 9.33 -3.64
N GLY A 109 4.96 9.62 -4.47
CA GLY A 109 5.85 8.63 -5.07
C GLY A 109 5.96 8.72 -6.58
N GLY A 110 5.64 7.67 -7.33
CA GLY A 110 5.87 7.61 -8.77
C GLY A 110 4.85 8.36 -9.62
N GLY A 111 5.29 8.87 -10.76
CA GLY A 111 4.40 9.31 -11.83
C GLY A 111 3.83 8.12 -12.60
N ALA A 112 3.15 8.38 -13.72
CA ALA A 112 2.63 7.30 -14.56
C ALA A 112 3.72 6.66 -15.42
N GLY A 113 3.87 5.36 -15.34
CA GLY A 113 4.57 4.57 -16.36
C GLY A 113 3.67 4.24 -17.55
N ASN A 114 4.13 3.39 -18.46
CA ASN A 114 3.31 2.80 -19.50
C ASN A 114 3.77 1.36 -19.82
N GLN A 115 2.96 0.62 -20.61
CA GLN A 115 3.21 -0.80 -20.95
C GLN A 115 4.56 -1.08 -21.64
N ASN A 116 5.23 -0.07 -22.16
CA ASN A 116 6.48 -0.22 -22.91
C ASN A 116 7.69 0.37 -22.19
N THR A 117 7.46 1.18 -21.18
CA THR A 117 8.50 1.81 -20.36
C THR A 117 8.18 1.57 -18.90
N VAL A 118 9.05 0.80 -18.25
CA VAL A 118 9.06 0.72 -16.79
C VAL A 118 9.37 2.13 -16.27
N GLY A 119 8.59 2.61 -15.36
CA GLY A 119 8.75 3.93 -14.76
C GLY A 119 7.54 4.15 -13.86
N GLY A 120 7.61 5.18 -13.05
CA GLY A 120 6.57 5.46 -12.07
C GLY A 120 6.71 4.71 -10.77
N ASP A 121 7.89 4.16 -10.48
CA ASP A 121 8.19 3.60 -9.17
C ASP A 121 8.20 4.71 -8.11
N GLY A 122 7.72 4.40 -6.92
CA GLY A 122 7.74 5.30 -5.79
C GLY A 122 8.64 4.76 -4.68
N ASP A 123 9.61 5.55 -4.24
CA ASP A 123 10.48 5.29 -3.09
C ASP A 123 10.17 6.35 -2.03
N VAL A 124 9.40 5.96 -1.01
CA VAL A 124 8.85 6.91 -0.05
C VAL A 124 9.23 6.50 1.38
N THR A 125 9.84 7.43 2.10
CA THR A 125 10.15 7.27 3.53
C THR A 125 9.38 8.31 4.34
N ILE A 126 8.66 7.87 5.37
CA ILE A 126 7.89 8.72 6.28
C ILE A 126 8.34 8.44 7.70
N SER A 127 8.80 9.47 8.39
CA SER A 127 9.24 9.40 9.78
C SER A 127 8.56 10.44 10.69
N GLY A 128 7.48 11.07 10.21
CA GLY A 128 6.66 12.00 10.97
C GLY A 128 5.66 12.74 10.10
N GLY A 129 4.86 13.59 10.72
CA GLY A 129 3.86 14.42 10.06
C GLY A 129 2.47 13.80 10.00
N THR A 130 1.52 14.61 9.51
CA THR A 130 0.14 14.19 9.23
C THR A 130 -0.06 14.14 7.72
N ILE A 131 -0.22 12.97 7.16
CA ILE A 131 -0.18 12.74 5.72
C ILE A 131 -1.57 12.31 5.22
N THR A 132 -2.07 13.04 4.24
CA THR A 132 -3.23 12.62 3.43
C THR A 132 -2.80 12.50 1.97
N ALA A 133 -2.69 11.28 1.48
CA ALA A 133 -2.25 11.01 0.12
C ALA A 133 -3.35 10.32 -0.70
N THR A 134 -3.68 10.90 -1.85
CA THR A 134 -4.70 10.39 -2.75
C THR A 134 -4.08 10.09 -4.11
N GLY A 135 -4.02 8.82 -4.49
CA GLY A 135 -3.59 8.40 -5.81
C GLY A 135 -4.69 8.52 -6.85
N GLY A 136 -4.31 8.60 -8.11
CA GLY A 136 -5.24 8.57 -9.24
C GLY A 136 -5.87 7.19 -9.46
N SER A 137 -6.53 7.01 -10.61
CA SER A 137 -7.24 5.75 -10.91
C SER A 137 -6.34 4.53 -11.08
N LEU A 138 -5.08 4.72 -11.41
CA LEU A 138 -4.09 3.65 -11.61
C LEU A 138 -2.90 3.73 -10.63
N GLY A 139 -2.75 4.85 -9.93
CA GLY A 139 -1.66 5.06 -8.96
C GLY A 139 -2.06 4.72 -7.54
N ALA A 140 -1.08 4.40 -6.72
CA ALA A 140 -1.24 4.20 -5.28
C ALA A 140 -1.50 5.53 -4.56
N GLY A 141 -2.11 5.48 -3.36
CA GLY A 141 -2.11 6.63 -2.46
C GLY A 141 -0.69 7.06 -2.13
N ILE A 142 0.14 6.11 -1.65
CA ILE A 142 1.57 6.29 -1.41
C ILE A 142 2.32 5.13 -2.07
N GLY A 143 3.27 5.42 -2.97
CA GLY A 143 4.11 4.43 -3.64
C GLY A 143 4.11 4.55 -5.16
N GLY A 144 3.79 3.49 -5.90
CA GLY A 144 3.87 3.45 -7.35
C GLY A 144 2.74 4.20 -8.06
N GLY A 145 3.07 4.87 -9.17
CA GLY A 145 2.09 5.32 -10.15
C GLY A 145 1.64 4.15 -11.05
N ALA A 146 0.92 4.45 -12.13
CA ALA A 146 0.55 3.43 -13.12
C ALA A 146 1.78 2.71 -13.65
N TYR A 147 1.74 1.38 -13.68
CA TYR A 147 2.86 0.50 -14.08
C TYR A 147 4.11 0.62 -13.19
N GLY A 148 3.98 1.25 -12.03
CA GLY A 148 5.06 1.45 -11.07
C GLY A 148 4.95 0.56 -9.84
N ASN A 149 6.10 0.22 -9.27
CA ASN A 149 6.23 -0.44 -7.98
C ASN A 149 6.24 0.62 -6.86
N GLY A 150 5.85 0.21 -5.66
CA GLY A 150 5.98 1.06 -4.47
C GLY A 150 6.94 0.45 -3.45
N THR A 151 7.97 1.20 -3.07
CA THR A 151 8.81 0.91 -1.91
C THR A 151 8.49 1.97 -0.85
N VAL A 152 7.84 1.57 0.23
CA VAL A 152 7.36 2.51 1.25
C VAL A 152 7.87 2.09 2.63
N THR A 153 8.52 3.02 3.32
CA THR A 153 8.97 2.83 4.69
C THR A 153 8.32 3.86 5.60
N VAL A 154 7.65 3.40 6.66
CA VAL A 154 7.03 4.25 7.68
C VAL A 154 7.62 3.90 9.04
N THR A 155 8.19 4.89 9.70
CA THR A 155 8.73 4.74 11.07
C THR A 155 7.96 5.56 12.11
N ASP A 156 7.22 6.59 11.66
CA ASP A 156 6.35 7.42 12.50
C ASP A 156 5.39 8.25 11.61
N GLY A 157 4.41 8.95 12.23
CA GLY A 157 3.44 9.83 11.58
C GLY A 157 2.02 9.27 11.59
N ASP A 158 1.05 10.14 11.27
CA ASP A 158 -0.35 9.80 11.08
C ASP A 158 -0.71 9.80 9.59
N ILE A 159 -1.08 8.64 9.04
CA ILE A 159 -1.16 8.46 7.60
C ILE A 159 -2.57 8.03 7.17
N THR A 160 -3.12 8.78 6.22
CA THR A 160 -4.29 8.40 5.43
C THR A 160 -3.88 8.31 3.97
N ALA A 161 -3.98 7.12 3.39
CA ALA A 161 -3.57 6.87 2.01
C ALA A 161 -4.67 6.15 1.22
N LYS A 162 -5.09 6.74 0.10
CA LYS A 162 -6.21 6.21 -0.71
C LYS A 162 -5.86 6.16 -2.19
N ALA A 163 -6.17 5.05 -2.83
CA ALA A 163 -6.29 4.99 -4.28
C ALA A 163 -7.76 5.20 -4.67
N THR A 164 -8.02 6.14 -5.58
CA THR A 164 -9.40 6.51 -5.94
C THR A 164 -10.01 5.69 -7.07
N GLY A 165 -9.21 4.83 -7.70
CA GLY A 165 -9.61 4.11 -8.89
C GLY A 165 -9.68 2.59 -8.73
N MET A 166 -9.24 1.88 -9.77
CA MET A 166 -9.46 0.44 -9.86
C MET A 166 -8.27 -0.39 -9.37
N TYR A 167 -7.03 0.09 -9.53
CA TYR A 167 -5.88 -0.82 -9.56
C TYR A 167 -4.73 -0.48 -8.62
N GLY A 168 -4.63 0.73 -8.10
CA GLY A 168 -3.57 1.13 -7.18
C GLY A 168 -3.86 0.72 -5.73
N ALA A 169 -2.82 0.38 -4.99
CA ALA A 169 -2.91 0.15 -3.54
C ALA A 169 -3.14 1.46 -2.77
N GLY A 170 -3.68 1.38 -1.56
CA GLY A 170 -3.64 2.52 -0.63
C GLY A 170 -2.20 2.93 -0.34
N ILE A 171 -1.38 1.96 0.12
CA ILE A 171 0.07 2.10 0.34
C ILE A 171 0.76 0.94 -0.38
N GLY A 172 1.65 1.24 -1.35
CA GLY A 172 2.45 0.26 -2.06
C GLY A 172 2.41 0.37 -3.57
N GLY A 173 2.07 -0.70 -4.30
CA GLY A 173 2.12 -0.73 -5.75
C GLY A 173 0.98 0.01 -6.46
N GLY A 174 1.28 0.58 -7.62
CA GLY A 174 0.27 1.08 -8.55
C GLY A 174 -0.37 -0.04 -9.37
N PHE A 175 -0.91 0.29 -10.55
CA PHE A 175 -1.40 -0.69 -11.50
C PHE A 175 -0.25 -1.52 -12.07
N GLY A 176 -0.38 -2.85 -12.01
CA GLY A 176 0.49 -3.77 -12.73
C GLY A 176 -0.19 -4.30 -13.99
N ALA A 177 0.59 -4.81 -14.94
CA ALA A 177 0.10 -5.49 -16.12
C ALA A 177 1.06 -6.63 -16.52
N ILE A 178 0.54 -7.67 -17.18
CA ILE A 178 1.31 -8.79 -17.68
C ILE A 178 1.25 -8.79 -19.22
N PRO A 179 2.01 -7.91 -19.91
CA PRO A 179 2.16 -8.03 -21.34
C PRO A 179 3.14 -9.17 -21.66
N LYS A 180 2.70 -10.15 -22.47
CA LYS A 180 3.55 -11.24 -22.96
C LYS A 180 4.26 -12.02 -21.84
N ASP A 181 3.52 -12.40 -20.79
CA ASP A 181 4.00 -13.22 -19.66
C ASP A 181 5.05 -12.55 -18.75
N THR A 182 5.25 -11.25 -18.85
CA THR A 182 6.13 -10.49 -17.97
C THR A 182 5.34 -9.47 -17.15
N LEU A 183 5.35 -9.60 -15.82
CA LEU A 183 4.74 -8.60 -14.95
C LEU A 183 5.53 -7.29 -15.04
N ILE A 184 4.81 -6.20 -15.28
CA ILE A 184 5.34 -4.84 -15.26
C ILE A 184 4.63 -4.05 -14.17
N GLY A 185 5.37 -3.61 -13.14
CA GLY A 185 4.87 -2.77 -12.07
C GLY A 185 3.89 -3.49 -11.11
N GLY A 186 3.22 -2.71 -10.32
CA GLY A 186 2.19 -3.16 -9.40
C GLY A 186 2.68 -3.76 -8.10
N ASN A 187 3.96 -4.07 -7.94
CA ASN A 187 4.49 -4.64 -6.71
C ASN A 187 4.50 -3.59 -5.59
N GLY A 188 4.23 -4.04 -4.37
CA GLY A 188 4.37 -3.23 -3.17
C GLY A 188 5.35 -3.85 -2.19
N THR A 189 6.41 -3.15 -1.85
CA THR A 189 7.32 -3.47 -0.76
C THR A 189 7.10 -2.43 0.33
N VAL A 190 6.40 -2.83 1.40
CA VAL A 190 5.97 -1.91 2.45
C VAL A 190 6.52 -2.35 3.80
N THR A 191 7.23 -1.45 4.49
CA THR A 191 7.71 -1.66 5.86
C THR A 191 7.13 -0.57 6.76
N ILE A 192 6.41 -0.97 7.81
CA ILE A 192 5.84 -0.07 8.81
C ILE A 192 6.34 -0.52 10.17
N SER A 193 7.19 0.30 10.80
CA SER A 193 7.81 -0.04 12.10
C SER A 193 7.36 0.86 13.25
N GLY A 194 6.56 1.88 12.96
CA GLY A 194 5.98 2.79 13.93
C GLY A 194 4.94 3.69 13.27
N GLY A 195 4.42 4.66 14.02
CA GLY A 195 3.36 5.55 13.59
C GLY A 195 1.99 4.89 13.48
N THR A 196 1.03 5.62 12.94
CA THR A 196 -0.36 5.19 12.80
C THR A 196 -0.81 5.27 11.35
N ILE A 197 -1.23 4.16 10.78
CA ILE A 197 -1.98 4.16 9.53
C ILE A 197 -3.46 4.27 9.90
N THR A 198 -3.97 5.49 9.83
CA THR A 198 -5.39 5.77 10.14
C THR A 198 -6.30 5.12 9.13
N GLU A 199 -5.94 5.20 7.85
CA GLU A 199 -6.63 4.50 6.76
C GLU A 199 -5.67 4.23 5.60
N ALA A 200 -5.67 3.01 5.11
CA ALA A 200 -5.08 2.65 3.82
C ALA A 200 -6.15 1.96 2.98
N SER A 201 -6.61 2.63 1.92
CA SER A 201 -7.70 2.14 1.08
C SER A 201 -7.23 1.89 -0.35
N GLY A 202 -7.26 0.65 -0.78
CA GLY A 202 -6.96 0.24 -2.16
C GLY A 202 -8.11 0.50 -3.13
N GLY A 203 -7.78 0.60 -4.40
CA GLY A 203 -8.74 0.61 -5.50
C GLY A 203 -9.46 -0.74 -5.63
N TYR A 204 -10.42 -0.81 -6.57
CA TYR A 204 -11.34 -1.97 -6.72
C TYR A 204 -10.65 -3.34 -6.72
N MET A 205 -9.50 -3.49 -7.39
CA MET A 205 -8.74 -4.74 -7.51
C MET A 205 -7.40 -4.74 -6.75
N ALA A 206 -7.20 -3.81 -5.82
CA ALA A 206 -5.92 -3.60 -5.16
C ALA A 206 -6.00 -3.76 -3.66
N ALA A 207 -4.85 -3.97 -3.03
CA ALA A 207 -4.75 -4.07 -1.58
C ALA A 207 -4.89 -2.70 -0.90
N GLY A 208 -5.33 -2.69 0.36
CA GLY A 208 -5.19 -1.52 1.23
C GLY A 208 -3.72 -1.19 1.47
N ILE A 209 -2.94 -2.17 1.94
CA ILE A 209 -1.49 -2.09 2.13
C ILE A 209 -0.84 -3.25 1.38
N GLY A 210 0.04 -2.96 0.42
CA GLY A 210 0.81 -3.96 -0.33
C GLY A 210 0.80 -3.72 -1.83
N SER A 211 0.30 -4.65 -2.65
CA SER A 211 0.37 -4.49 -4.09
C SER A 211 -0.91 -3.96 -4.74
N GLY A 212 -0.72 -3.36 -5.91
CA GLY A 212 -1.82 -3.12 -6.84
C GLY A 212 -2.26 -4.40 -7.56
N TYR A 213 -3.02 -4.25 -8.62
CA TYR A 213 -3.50 -5.33 -9.46
C TYR A 213 -2.32 -6.14 -10.04
N GLN A 214 -2.40 -7.46 -9.97
CA GLN A 214 -1.40 -8.43 -10.44
C GLN A 214 -0.01 -8.35 -9.80
N GLY A 215 0.21 -7.47 -8.82
CA GLY A 215 1.50 -7.28 -8.18
C GLY A 215 1.77 -8.25 -7.03
N LEU A 216 3.04 -8.39 -6.67
CA LEU A 216 3.48 -9.05 -5.43
C LEU A 216 3.40 -8.06 -4.26
N GLY A 217 2.67 -8.42 -3.20
CA GLY A 217 2.67 -7.68 -1.95
C GLY A 217 3.69 -8.23 -0.95
N THR A 218 4.75 -7.49 -0.68
CA THR A 218 5.71 -7.81 0.38
C THR A 218 5.53 -6.79 1.50
N VAL A 219 4.95 -7.22 2.62
CA VAL A 219 4.55 -6.33 3.70
C VAL A 219 5.19 -6.76 5.02
N THR A 220 5.92 -5.87 5.66
CA THR A 220 6.43 -6.04 7.03
C THR A 220 5.81 -4.98 7.93
N ILE A 221 5.12 -5.41 8.98
CA ILE A 221 4.58 -4.54 10.02
C ILE A 221 5.20 -4.97 11.34
N GLU A 222 5.91 -4.07 11.99
CA GLU A 222 6.72 -4.42 13.16
C GLU A 222 6.80 -3.27 14.18
N GLY A 223 7.56 -3.46 15.24
CA GLY A 223 7.74 -2.44 16.28
C GLY A 223 6.43 -2.16 17.01
N ASP A 224 6.12 -0.88 17.17
CA ASP A 224 4.90 -0.39 17.81
C ASP A 224 3.91 0.21 16.78
N ALA A 225 3.98 -0.22 15.52
CA ALA A 225 3.11 0.25 14.45
C ALA A 225 1.63 -0.04 14.73
N VAL A 226 0.76 0.91 14.42
CA VAL A 226 -0.69 0.76 14.55
C VAL A 226 -1.37 0.92 13.18
N ILE A 227 -2.09 -0.10 12.75
CA ILE A 227 -2.93 -0.05 11.55
C ILE A 227 -4.39 -0.01 12.00
N LYS A 228 -5.03 1.16 11.95
CA LYS A 228 -6.45 1.29 12.34
C LYS A 228 -7.37 0.69 11.29
N ASN A 229 -7.11 1.01 10.01
CA ASN A 229 -7.95 0.49 8.94
C ASN A 229 -7.15 0.25 7.67
N ALA A 230 -7.00 -0.99 7.26
CA ALA A 230 -6.46 -1.40 5.97
C ALA A 230 -7.59 -2.06 5.16
N GLN A 231 -8.09 -1.35 4.15
CA GLN A 231 -9.20 -1.81 3.32
C GLN A 231 -8.75 -2.08 1.90
N GLY A 232 -8.81 -3.34 1.50
CA GLY A 232 -8.72 -3.73 0.10
C GLY A 232 -9.99 -3.34 -0.67
N GLY A 233 -9.89 -3.29 -1.98
CA GLY A 233 -11.04 -3.16 -2.84
C GLY A 233 -11.94 -4.42 -2.83
N GLU A 234 -12.77 -4.58 -3.86
CA GLU A 234 -13.69 -5.74 -3.95
C GLU A 234 -12.93 -7.08 -3.98
N ALA A 235 -11.81 -7.14 -4.67
CA ALA A 235 -11.06 -8.37 -4.86
C ALA A 235 -9.60 -8.33 -4.34
N GLY A 236 -9.16 -7.19 -3.82
CA GLY A 236 -7.85 -7.04 -3.17
C GLY A 236 -7.89 -7.35 -1.68
N ALA A 237 -6.77 -7.72 -1.11
CA ALA A 237 -6.63 -7.95 0.33
C ALA A 237 -6.65 -6.64 1.13
N GLY A 238 -7.07 -6.68 2.39
CA GLY A 238 -6.85 -5.56 3.31
C GLY A 238 -5.36 -5.25 3.44
N ILE A 239 -4.57 -6.26 3.81
CA ILE A 239 -3.10 -6.23 3.85
C ILE A 239 -2.58 -7.39 3.00
N GLY A 240 -1.77 -7.09 1.98
CA GLY A 240 -1.14 -8.11 1.14
C GLY A 240 -1.13 -7.82 -0.33
N SER A 241 -1.89 -8.54 -1.16
CA SER A 241 -1.86 -8.31 -2.60
C SER A 241 -3.20 -7.88 -3.18
N GLY A 242 -3.12 -7.23 -4.34
CA GLY A 242 -4.28 -7.04 -5.20
C GLY A 242 -4.70 -8.34 -5.86
N THR A 243 -5.75 -8.27 -6.67
CA THR A 243 -6.28 -9.41 -7.45
C THR A 243 -5.22 -10.00 -8.35
N SER A 244 -5.18 -11.32 -8.50
CA SER A 244 -4.17 -12.12 -9.22
C SER A 244 -2.74 -11.87 -8.72
N GLY A 245 -2.56 -11.34 -7.52
CA GLY A 245 -1.27 -11.14 -6.89
C GLY A 245 -1.01 -12.11 -5.75
N ASN A 246 0.26 -12.41 -5.53
CA ASN A 246 0.73 -13.17 -4.37
C ASN A 246 1.15 -12.22 -3.26
N SER A 247 1.23 -12.72 -2.02
CA SER A 247 1.71 -11.92 -0.90
C SER A 247 2.67 -12.67 0.01
N ASN A 248 3.64 -11.91 0.57
CA ASN A 248 4.51 -12.32 1.65
C ASN A 248 4.37 -11.29 2.78
N ILE A 249 3.77 -11.70 3.88
CA ILE A 249 3.42 -10.80 4.98
C ILE A 249 4.11 -11.26 6.26
N LEU A 250 4.78 -10.33 6.93
CA LEU A 250 5.36 -10.52 8.25
C LEU A 250 4.80 -9.46 9.20
N ILE A 251 4.11 -9.89 10.25
CA ILE A 251 3.62 -9.02 11.31
C ILE A 251 4.27 -9.47 12.62
N ARG A 252 5.02 -8.56 13.28
CA ARG A 252 5.79 -8.91 14.46
C ARG A 252 5.98 -7.76 15.44
N GLY A 253 6.66 -8.03 16.54
CA GLY A 253 6.91 -7.04 17.58
C GLY A 253 5.65 -6.80 18.43
N ASN A 254 5.32 -5.55 18.68
CA ASN A 254 4.09 -5.12 19.36
C ASN A 254 3.07 -4.51 18.39
N ALA A 255 3.20 -4.80 17.10
CA ALA A 255 2.34 -4.24 16.07
C ALA A 255 0.85 -4.56 16.33
N ILE A 256 -0.02 -3.60 16.10
CA ILE A 256 -1.46 -3.72 16.28
C ILE A 256 -2.16 -3.49 14.94
N ILE A 257 -2.96 -4.46 14.52
CA ILE A 257 -3.87 -4.33 13.39
C ILE A 257 -5.29 -4.32 13.96
N GLU A 258 -5.94 -3.14 13.96
CA GLU A 258 -7.33 -3.04 14.44
C GLU A 258 -8.28 -3.64 13.41
N ASN A 259 -8.15 -3.23 12.14
CA ASN A 259 -8.99 -3.75 11.06
C ASN A 259 -8.18 -3.97 9.77
N ALA A 260 -8.27 -5.17 9.22
CA ALA A 260 -7.83 -5.51 7.88
C ALA A 260 -8.98 -6.21 7.14
N GLU A 261 -9.53 -5.57 6.11
CA GLU A 261 -10.74 -6.04 5.46
C GLU A 261 -10.61 -6.07 3.93
N SER A 262 -11.07 -7.15 3.32
CA SER A 262 -11.43 -7.20 1.91
C SER A 262 -12.96 -7.12 1.76
N LYS A 263 -13.46 -6.37 0.79
CA LYS A 263 -14.92 -6.22 0.60
C LYS A 263 -15.58 -7.50 0.10
N THR A 264 -14.91 -8.23 -0.79
CA THR A 264 -15.46 -9.49 -1.33
C THR A 264 -14.45 -10.62 -1.37
N GLY A 265 -13.61 -10.71 -2.40
CA GLY A 265 -12.89 -11.94 -2.74
C GLY A 265 -11.45 -12.02 -2.24
N GLY A 266 -10.82 -10.94 -1.80
CA GLY A 266 -9.49 -10.98 -1.19
C GLY A 266 -9.53 -11.45 0.26
N ALA A 267 -8.39 -11.78 0.82
CA ALA A 267 -8.25 -12.05 2.25
C ALA A 267 -8.29 -10.74 3.07
N GLY A 268 -8.67 -10.79 4.35
CA GLY A 268 -8.42 -9.69 5.26
C GLY A 268 -6.93 -9.38 5.34
N ILE A 269 -6.11 -10.40 5.66
CA ILE A 269 -4.64 -10.37 5.63
C ILE A 269 -4.18 -11.55 4.78
N GLY A 270 -3.54 -11.28 3.62
CA GLY A 270 -3.10 -12.35 2.74
C GLY A 270 -3.15 -12.01 1.26
N SER A 271 -3.55 -12.95 0.41
CA SER A 271 -3.61 -12.69 -1.02
C SER A 271 -4.94 -12.07 -1.47
N GLY A 272 -4.89 -11.38 -2.60
CA GLY A 272 -6.10 -11.00 -3.33
C GLY A 272 -6.79 -12.22 -3.94
N GLN A 273 -7.92 -12.00 -4.57
CA GLN A 273 -8.67 -13.01 -5.29
C GLN A 273 -7.89 -13.51 -6.50
N GLY A 274 -7.82 -14.83 -6.69
CA GLY A 274 -7.42 -15.43 -7.96
C GLY A 274 -8.55 -15.42 -8.99
N PHE A 275 -8.24 -15.83 -10.21
CA PHE A 275 -9.21 -15.97 -11.30
C PHE A 275 -9.22 -17.36 -11.89
N TYR A 276 -10.27 -17.66 -12.61
CA TYR A 276 -10.32 -18.75 -13.58
C TYR A 276 -10.74 -18.17 -14.94
N TYR A 277 -10.15 -18.69 -15.99
CA TYR A 277 -10.47 -18.34 -17.36
C TYR A 277 -10.40 -19.59 -18.23
N GLU A 278 -11.04 -19.55 -19.39
CA GLU A 278 -10.86 -20.57 -20.42
C GLU A 278 -9.70 -20.15 -21.31
N ASP A 279 -8.75 -21.06 -21.54
CA ASP A 279 -7.67 -20.84 -22.49
C ASP A 279 -8.18 -20.96 -23.94
N ASP A 280 -7.27 -20.76 -24.92
CA ASP A 280 -7.60 -20.82 -26.34
C ASP A 280 -8.11 -22.21 -26.80
N ASP A 281 -7.85 -23.24 -26.02
CA ASP A 281 -8.32 -24.62 -26.26
C ASP A 281 -9.66 -24.93 -25.51
N GLY A 282 -10.21 -23.95 -24.81
CA GLY A 282 -11.45 -24.09 -24.02
C GLY A 282 -11.26 -24.85 -22.70
N LEU A 283 -10.03 -24.99 -22.23
CA LEU A 283 -9.72 -25.58 -20.95
C LEU A 283 -9.83 -24.54 -19.83
N LEU A 284 -10.45 -24.93 -18.73
CA LEU A 284 -10.51 -24.09 -17.53
C LEU A 284 -9.13 -24.00 -16.87
N VAL A 285 -8.54 -22.82 -16.89
CA VAL A 285 -7.31 -22.50 -16.18
C VAL A 285 -7.64 -21.78 -14.89
N ILE A 286 -7.08 -22.26 -13.78
CA ILE A 286 -7.21 -21.65 -12.47
C ILE A 286 -5.93 -20.88 -12.15
N ASP A 287 -6.03 -19.57 -12.10
CA ASP A 287 -4.97 -18.68 -11.65
C ASP A 287 -5.13 -18.44 -10.14
N SER A 288 -4.53 -19.34 -9.35
CA SER A 288 -4.60 -19.28 -7.90
C SER A 288 -3.54 -18.37 -7.32
N THR A 289 -3.92 -17.55 -6.37
CA THR A 289 -3.01 -16.67 -5.63
C THR A 289 -2.46 -17.36 -4.37
N VAL A 290 -1.33 -16.89 -3.87
CA VAL A 290 -0.71 -17.42 -2.65
C VAL A 290 -0.57 -16.31 -1.61
N GLY A 291 -1.16 -16.50 -0.44
CA GLY A 291 -0.99 -15.65 0.74
C GLY A 291 -0.08 -16.33 1.76
N ASN A 292 1.19 -15.95 1.81
CA ASN A 292 2.11 -16.37 2.87
C ASN A 292 2.05 -15.35 4.00
N VAL A 293 1.58 -15.75 5.17
CA VAL A 293 1.40 -14.87 6.33
C VAL A 293 2.12 -15.42 7.54
N THR A 294 3.01 -14.64 8.12
CA THR A 294 3.65 -14.95 9.40
C THR A 294 3.28 -13.88 10.42
N ILE A 295 2.72 -14.28 11.55
CA ILE A 295 2.37 -13.42 12.68
C ILE A 295 3.12 -13.93 13.90
N GLU A 296 3.98 -13.08 14.49
CA GLU A 296 4.86 -13.52 15.57
C GLU A 296 5.11 -12.43 16.64
N GLY A 297 5.80 -12.79 17.71
CA GLY A 297 6.10 -11.88 18.80
C GLY A 297 4.88 -11.60 19.68
N ASN A 298 4.62 -10.34 19.98
CA ASN A 298 3.44 -9.87 20.71
C ASN A 298 2.40 -9.20 19.78
N ALA A 299 2.49 -9.45 18.47
CA ALA A 299 1.61 -8.83 17.50
C ALA A 299 0.14 -9.14 17.80
N LYS A 300 -0.72 -8.12 17.63
CA LYS A 300 -2.16 -8.22 17.88
C LYS A 300 -2.94 -7.91 16.61
N ILE A 301 -3.80 -8.84 16.21
CA ILE A 301 -4.78 -8.64 15.14
C ILE A 301 -6.16 -8.61 15.80
N GLU A 302 -6.84 -7.47 15.78
CA GLU A 302 -8.19 -7.40 16.36
C GLU A 302 -9.23 -7.96 15.40
N ASN A 303 -9.19 -7.50 14.14
CA ASN A 303 -10.12 -7.98 13.12
C ASN A 303 -9.40 -8.17 11.78
N ALA A 304 -9.49 -9.36 11.24
CA ALA A 304 -9.13 -9.69 9.86
C ALA A 304 -10.33 -10.34 9.18
N LYS A 305 -10.87 -9.72 8.12
CA LYS A 305 -12.14 -10.12 7.54
C LYS A 305 -12.14 -10.11 6.03
N SER A 306 -12.75 -11.13 5.44
CA SER A 306 -13.14 -11.18 4.03
C SER A 306 -14.66 -11.09 3.89
N GLY A 307 -15.14 -10.46 2.81
CA GLY A 307 -16.56 -10.36 2.53
C GLY A 307 -17.16 -11.62 1.92
N TYR A 308 -16.56 -12.18 0.87
CA TYR A 308 -17.03 -13.36 0.15
C TYR A 308 -15.87 -14.17 -0.41
N GLY A 309 -15.83 -15.45 -0.11
CA GLY A 309 -14.88 -16.41 -0.70
C GLY A 309 -13.45 -16.36 -0.18
N GLY A 310 -12.93 -15.23 0.27
CA GLY A 310 -11.58 -15.14 0.84
C GLY A 310 -11.52 -15.51 2.31
N SER A 311 -10.34 -15.81 2.81
CA SER A 311 -10.12 -16.08 4.23
C SER A 311 -10.00 -14.79 5.05
N GLY A 312 -10.23 -14.87 6.37
CA GLY A 312 -9.86 -13.80 7.27
C GLY A 312 -8.35 -13.55 7.23
N ILE A 313 -7.55 -14.61 7.39
CA ILE A 313 -6.08 -14.60 7.31
C ILE A 313 -5.64 -15.74 6.39
N GLY A 314 -4.97 -15.43 5.26
CA GLY A 314 -4.41 -16.43 4.35
C GLY A 314 -4.73 -16.21 2.88
N GLY A 315 -5.52 -17.08 2.24
CA GLY A 315 -5.81 -17.02 0.81
C GLY A 315 -7.04 -16.18 0.44
N GLY A 316 -7.02 -15.51 -0.69
CA GLY A 316 -8.24 -14.98 -1.34
C GLY A 316 -9.14 -16.10 -1.86
N ALA A 317 -10.25 -15.77 -2.53
CA ALA A 317 -11.32 -16.71 -2.89
C ALA A 317 -10.85 -17.93 -3.71
N ILE A 318 -9.86 -17.75 -4.59
CA ILE A 318 -9.19 -18.82 -5.31
C ILE A 318 -7.71 -18.78 -4.89
N GLY A 319 -7.44 -18.91 -3.60
CA GLY A 319 -6.11 -18.66 -3.07
C GLY A 319 -5.66 -19.68 -2.02
N ILE A 320 -4.39 -19.98 -2.07
CA ILE A 320 -3.68 -20.80 -1.08
C ILE A 320 -3.27 -19.91 0.08
N GLY A 321 -3.63 -20.28 1.32
CA GLY A 321 -3.27 -19.53 2.52
C GLY A 321 -2.27 -20.29 3.38
N ASN A 322 -0.98 -19.95 3.31
CA ASN A 322 0.04 -20.52 4.18
C ASN A 322 0.24 -19.60 5.37
N VAL A 323 -0.19 -20.00 6.56
CA VAL A 323 -0.24 -19.15 7.74
C VAL A 323 0.59 -19.74 8.87
N ILE A 324 1.50 -18.96 9.41
CA ILE A 324 2.29 -19.31 10.61
C ILE A 324 1.98 -18.26 11.69
N ILE A 325 1.47 -18.71 12.82
CA ILE A 325 1.21 -17.86 13.99
C ILE A 325 2.01 -18.42 15.16
N ARG A 326 2.89 -17.58 15.74
CA ARG A 326 3.76 -18.06 16.80
C ARG A 326 4.13 -17.00 17.85
N GLY A 327 4.77 -17.46 18.92
CA GLY A 327 5.19 -16.58 20.03
C GLY A 327 4.03 -16.29 20.97
N ASN A 328 3.77 -15.02 21.24
CA ASN A 328 2.66 -14.53 22.07
C ASN A 328 1.61 -13.79 21.22
N ALA A 329 1.53 -14.09 19.94
CA ALA A 329 0.61 -13.42 19.03
C ALA A 329 -0.86 -13.60 19.45
N GLN A 330 -1.66 -12.56 19.23
CA GLN A 330 -3.06 -12.51 19.61
C GLN A 330 -3.94 -12.24 18.40
N ILE A 331 -4.91 -13.09 18.14
CA ILE A 331 -5.89 -12.94 17.08
C ILE A 331 -7.27 -12.82 17.75
N GLY A 332 -7.89 -11.65 17.68
CA GLY A 332 -9.26 -11.42 18.14
C GLY A 332 -10.26 -12.13 17.21
N ASN A 333 -10.44 -11.59 16.01
CA ASN A 333 -11.38 -12.12 15.04
C ASN A 333 -10.71 -12.35 13.69
N ALA A 334 -10.70 -13.57 13.21
CA ALA A 334 -10.36 -13.92 11.83
C ALA A 334 -11.62 -14.51 11.16
N THR A 335 -12.24 -13.76 10.26
CA THR A 335 -13.53 -14.12 9.65
C THR A 335 -13.38 -14.30 8.15
N GLY A 336 -13.57 -15.49 7.65
CA GLY A 336 -13.68 -15.80 6.23
C GLY A 336 -15.03 -15.40 5.64
N GLY A 337 -15.07 -15.18 4.34
CA GLY A 337 -16.29 -15.03 3.57
C GLY A 337 -17.05 -16.36 3.43
N GLU A 338 -18.09 -16.39 2.59
CA GLU A 338 -19.08 -17.50 2.56
C GLU A 338 -18.46 -18.90 2.44
N GLU A 339 -17.39 -19.07 1.69
CA GLU A 339 -16.67 -20.35 1.52
C GLU A 339 -15.22 -20.29 2.03
N GLY A 340 -14.76 -19.13 2.50
CA GLY A 340 -13.39 -18.91 2.96
C GLY A 340 -13.18 -19.32 4.41
N ALA A 341 -11.98 -19.79 4.73
CA ALA A 341 -11.59 -20.13 6.09
C ALA A 341 -11.47 -18.89 6.98
N GLY A 342 -11.66 -19.02 8.28
CA GLY A 342 -11.23 -17.99 9.22
C GLY A 342 -9.74 -17.74 9.13
N ILE A 343 -8.93 -18.82 9.19
CA ILE A 343 -7.48 -18.82 8.98
C ILE A 343 -7.16 -19.97 8.03
N GLY A 344 -6.49 -19.70 6.90
CA GLY A 344 -6.11 -20.71 5.90
C GLY A 344 -6.47 -20.35 4.47
N GLY A 345 -6.99 -21.29 3.69
CA GLY A 345 -7.33 -21.08 2.28
C GLY A 345 -8.63 -20.31 2.06
N GLY A 346 -8.79 -19.76 0.86
CA GLY A 346 -10.07 -19.25 0.39
C GLY A 346 -11.02 -20.37 -0.08
N GLY A 347 -12.18 -20.00 -0.64
CA GLY A 347 -13.28 -20.93 -0.94
C GLY A 347 -12.94 -22.07 -1.90
N ILE A 348 -12.11 -21.84 -2.91
CA ILE A 348 -11.61 -22.89 -3.82
C ILE A 348 -10.11 -23.13 -3.58
N GLY A 349 -9.58 -22.63 -2.50
CA GLY A 349 -8.17 -22.72 -2.15
C GLY A 349 -7.89 -23.77 -1.08
N THR A 350 -6.61 -24.02 -0.88
CA THR A 350 -6.06 -24.81 0.22
C THR A 350 -5.19 -23.95 1.10
N GLY A 351 -4.68 -24.51 2.19
CA GLY A 351 -3.71 -23.77 2.99
C GLY A 351 -3.19 -24.58 4.16
N ASP A 352 -1.96 -24.31 4.51
CA ASP A 352 -1.30 -24.89 5.67
C ASP A 352 -1.29 -23.86 6.80
N VAL A 353 -1.78 -24.27 7.98
CA VAL A 353 -1.79 -23.42 9.18
C VAL A 353 -0.93 -24.04 10.26
N THR A 354 0.08 -23.30 10.72
CA THR A 354 0.95 -23.72 11.82
C THR A 354 0.80 -22.73 12.98
N ILE A 355 0.49 -23.24 14.17
CA ILE A 355 0.33 -22.44 15.39
C ILE A 355 1.29 -22.97 16.45
N GLU A 356 2.18 -22.10 16.95
CA GLU A 356 3.24 -22.48 17.88
C GLU A 356 3.41 -21.44 19.02
N GLY A 357 3.71 -21.91 20.23
CA GLY A 357 3.97 -21.05 21.38
C GLY A 357 2.70 -20.69 22.17
N ASN A 358 2.66 -19.48 22.72
CA ASN A 358 1.58 -18.99 23.57
C ASN A 358 0.54 -18.16 22.80
N VAL A 359 0.17 -18.62 21.61
CA VAL A 359 -0.78 -17.93 20.73
C VAL A 359 -2.18 -17.96 21.35
N THR A 360 -2.87 -16.82 21.28
CA THR A 360 -4.29 -16.72 21.61
C THR A 360 -5.11 -16.43 20.37
N ILE A 361 -6.11 -17.24 20.08
CA ILE A 361 -7.09 -16.99 19.01
C ILE A 361 -8.47 -17.01 19.67
N GLU A 362 -9.13 -15.83 19.71
CA GLU A 362 -10.46 -15.73 20.32
C GLU A 362 -11.53 -16.30 19.40
N ASN A 363 -11.50 -15.89 18.13
CA ASN A 363 -12.44 -16.34 17.12
C ASN A 363 -11.75 -16.56 15.77
N ALA A 364 -11.78 -17.77 15.27
CA ALA A 364 -11.53 -18.09 13.87
C ALA A 364 -12.81 -18.68 13.27
N LYS A 365 -13.43 -17.94 12.35
CA LYS A 365 -14.73 -18.31 11.80
C LYS A 365 -14.64 -18.39 10.28
N GLY A 366 -14.83 -19.59 9.74
CA GLY A 366 -15.09 -19.79 8.31
C GLY A 366 -16.53 -19.42 7.95
N GLY A 367 -16.78 -19.16 6.69
CA GLY A 367 -18.12 -18.99 6.16
C GLY A 367 -18.88 -20.31 6.05
N ALA A 368 -20.06 -20.29 5.43
CA ALA A 368 -20.87 -21.49 5.22
C ALA A 368 -20.11 -22.49 4.35
N GLY A 369 -19.80 -23.67 4.90
CA GLY A 369 -19.06 -24.73 4.19
C GLY A 369 -17.54 -24.68 4.34
N ALA A 370 -16.99 -23.73 5.07
CA ALA A 370 -15.55 -23.58 5.28
C ALA A 370 -15.11 -23.88 6.72
N ALA A 371 -13.79 -24.08 6.91
CA ALA A 371 -13.20 -24.26 8.24
C ALA A 371 -13.05 -22.90 8.98
N GLY A 372 -13.08 -22.97 10.29
CA GLY A 372 -12.82 -21.82 11.17
C GLY A 372 -11.34 -21.44 11.28
#